data_227da30fdfb41a79a7984c4e9438dceb
#
_entry.id   227da30fdfb41a79a7984c4e9438dceb
#
_cell.length_a   1.000
_cell.length_b   1.000
_cell.length_c   1.000
_cell.angle_alpha   90.00
_cell.angle_beta   90.00
_cell.angle_gamma   90.00
#
_symmetry.space_group_name_H-M   'P 1'
#
loop_
_entity.id
_entity.type
_entity.pdbx_description
1 polymer ?
#
loop_
_entity_poly.entity_id
_entity_poly.type
_entity_poly.pdbx_seq_one_letter_code
_entity_poly.pdbx_strand_id
1 'polypeptide(L)'
;MSPFNIYDFYQILALFRRGFNNNMYVQFSNTMANEGEQEYQRVASKNDLQEGNLLKVEIRGKELVLSMVDGKIFAIENECTHQGGPLNEGELKGYGLKCPWHYAVFDVRNGKVSDSTVWASNLISYPVKIDETNGDIFVNPNGSKLWCYKVE
;
A
#
# COMPACT_ATOMS: atom_id res chain seq x y z
N MET A 1 31.79 -3.26 -3.41
CA MET A 1 30.73 -3.55 -4.37
C MET A 1 30.16 -2.24 -4.86
N SER A 2 30.45 -1.84 -6.09
CA SER A 2 29.87 -0.64 -6.68
C SER A 2 28.41 -0.89 -7.04
N PRO A 3 27.51 0.07 -6.82
CA PRO A 3 26.12 -0.07 -7.25
C PRO A 3 26.09 -0.09 -8.79
N PHE A 4 25.37 -1.04 -9.36
CA PHE A 4 25.09 -1.09 -10.80
C PHE A 4 24.44 0.23 -11.20
N ASN A 5 25.13 0.97 -12.10
CA ASN A 5 24.64 2.24 -12.59
C ASN A 5 23.64 1.96 -13.74
N ILE A 6 22.55 2.72 -13.76
CA ILE A 6 21.52 2.70 -14.82
C ILE A 6 22.12 2.83 -16.23
N TYR A 7 23.27 3.51 -16.37
CA TYR A 7 23.99 3.64 -17.64
C TYR A 7 24.60 2.32 -18.14
N ASP A 8 25.00 1.41 -17.25
CA ASP A 8 25.50 0.08 -17.63
C ASP A 8 24.38 -0.80 -18.18
N PHE A 9 23.15 -0.60 -17.73
CA PHE A 9 21.98 -1.33 -18.22
C PHE A 9 21.64 -0.94 -19.67
N TYR A 10 21.78 0.35 -20.03
CA TYR A 10 21.56 0.81 -21.41
C TYR A 10 22.66 0.37 -22.37
N GLN A 11 23.89 0.21 -21.90
CA GLN A 11 25.00 -0.30 -22.72
C GLN A 11 24.84 -1.79 -23.02
N ILE A 12 24.37 -2.58 -22.07
CA ILE A 12 24.07 -4.01 -22.25
C ILE A 12 22.90 -4.17 -23.24
N LEU A 13 21.87 -3.35 -23.14
CA LEU A 13 20.74 -3.31 -24.07
C LEU A 13 21.18 -2.96 -25.52
N ALA A 14 22.17 -2.09 -25.69
CA ALA A 14 22.69 -1.72 -27.01
C ALA A 14 23.50 -2.84 -27.69
N LEU A 15 24.18 -3.69 -26.92
CA LEU A 15 24.93 -4.83 -27.43
C LEU A 15 24.01 -6.00 -27.86
N PHE A 16 22.85 -6.15 -27.24
CA PHE A 16 21.85 -7.16 -27.62
C PHE A 16 21.02 -6.78 -28.86
N ARG A 17 21.13 -5.54 -29.35
CA ARG A 17 20.34 -5.04 -30.51
C ARG A 17 20.71 -5.70 -31.85
N ARG A 18 21.78 -6.48 -31.93
CA ARG A 18 22.29 -7.08 -33.18
C ARG A 18 21.91 -8.54 -33.42
N GLY A 19 21.11 -9.19 -32.57
CA GLY A 19 20.85 -10.63 -32.73
C GLY A 19 19.48 -11.16 -32.30
N PHE A 20 18.57 -10.32 -31.82
CA PHE A 20 17.27 -10.83 -31.34
C PHE A 20 16.09 -10.29 -32.15
N ASN A 21 15.19 -11.19 -32.49
CA ASN A 21 13.97 -10.97 -33.24
C ASN A 21 13.04 -10.01 -32.47
N ASN A 22 12.44 -9.02 -33.15
CA ASN A 22 11.53 -8.01 -32.58
C ASN A 22 10.42 -8.59 -31.69
N ASN A 23 10.05 -9.87 -31.90
CA ASN A 23 8.99 -10.52 -31.15
C ASN A 23 9.39 -10.84 -29.69
N MET A 24 10.67 -11.05 -29.43
CA MET A 24 11.18 -11.34 -28.07
C MET A 24 11.30 -10.08 -27.23
N TYR A 25 11.52 -8.92 -27.85
CA TYR A 25 11.59 -7.62 -27.19
C TYR A 25 10.20 -7.19 -26.67
N VAL A 26 9.15 -7.42 -27.44
CA VAL A 26 7.76 -7.14 -27.05
C VAL A 26 7.32 -8.06 -25.91
N GLN A 27 7.74 -9.32 -25.89
CA GLN A 27 7.43 -10.22 -24.78
C GLN A 27 8.17 -9.85 -23.49
N PHE A 28 9.45 -9.44 -23.56
CA PHE A 28 10.21 -9.02 -22.38
C PHE A 28 9.69 -7.70 -21.80
N SER A 29 9.34 -6.72 -22.64
CA SER A 29 8.74 -5.47 -22.17
C SER A 29 7.34 -5.66 -21.59
N ASN A 30 6.55 -6.60 -22.13
CA ASN A 30 5.24 -6.93 -21.57
C ASN A 30 5.34 -7.72 -20.25
N THR A 31 6.39 -8.55 -20.06
CA THR A 31 6.61 -9.28 -18.81
C THR A 31 7.04 -8.31 -17.69
N MET A 32 7.92 -7.36 -17.99
CA MET A 32 8.35 -6.35 -17.01
C MET A 32 7.25 -5.32 -16.69
N ALA A 33 6.37 -5.00 -17.64
CA ALA A 33 5.24 -4.10 -17.41
C ALA A 33 4.10 -4.75 -16.60
N ASN A 34 3.95 -6.08 -16.68
CA ASN A 34 2.90 -6.82 -15.98
C ASN A 34 3.25 -7.21 -14.53
N GLU A 35 4.53 -7.22 -14.13
CA GLU A 35 4.90 -7.58 -12.76
C GLU A 35 4.41 -6.57 -11.72
N GLY A 36 4.25 -5.30 -12.08
CA GLY A 36 3.72 -4.25 -11.20
C GLY A 36 2.18 -4.21 -11.12
N GLU A 37 1.47 -4.66 -12.16
CA GLU A 37 0.00 -4.63 -12.18
C GLU A 37 -0.64 -5.89 -11.59
N GLN A 38 0.03 -7.06 -11.63
CA GLN A 38 -0.50 -8.32 -11.08
C GLN A 38 -0.54 -8.36 -9.54
N GLU A 39 0.10 -7.42 -8.87
CA GLU A 39 0.14 -7.39 -7.40
C GLU A 39 -1.09 -6.75 -6.76
N TYR A 40 -1.84 -5.90 -7.48
CA TYR A 40 -3.02 -5.24 -6.94
C TYR A 40 -4.24 -6.17 -7.01
N GLN A 41 -4.94 -6.32 -5.88
CA GLN A 41 -6.16 -7.12 -5.76
C GLN A 41 -7.34 -6.23 -5.43
N ARG A 42 -8.47 -6.48 -6.09
CA ARG A 42 -9.73 -5.81 -5.79
C ARG A 42 -10.21 -6.23 -4.39
N VAL A 43 -10.52 -5.26 -3.56
CA VAL A 43 -10.97 -5.49 -2.18
C VAL A 43 -12.35 -4.93 -1.87
N ALA A 44 -12.77 -3.87 -2.55
CA ALA A 44 -14.06 -3.21 -2.30
C ALA A 44 -14.45 -2.32 -3.50
N SER A 45 -15.62 -1.69 -3.42
CA SER A 45 -16.02 -0.58 -4.27
C SER A 45 -15.98 0.74 -3.50
N LYS A 46 -15.73 1.85 -4.18
CA LYS A 46 -15.80 3.20 -3.60
C LYS A 46 -17.18 3.50 -2.98
N ASN A 47 -18.24 2.85 -3.50
CA ASN A 47 -19.58 2.97 -2.96
C ASN A 47 -19.75 2.31 -1.57
N ASP A 48 -18.85 1.40 -1.19
CA ASP A 48 -18.88 0.71 0.10
C ASP A 48 -18.22 1.54 1.22
N LEU A 49 -17.53 2.63 0.85
CA LEU A 49 -16.76 3.46 1.78
C LEU A 49 -17.13 4.94 1.62
N GLN A 50 -17.50 5.59 2.70
CA GLN A 50 -17.84 7.01 2.75
C GLN A 50 -16.76 7.81 3.49
N GLU A 51 -16.77 9.13 3.28
CA GLU A 51 -15.87 10.06 3.99
C GLU A 51 -15.98 9.89 5.52
N GLY A 52 -14.84 9.73 6.18
CA GLY A 52 -14.77 9.54 7.63
C GLY A 52 -15.12 8.13 8.12
N ASN A 53 -15.46 7.19 7.23
CA ASN A 53 -15.81 5.82 7.59
C ASN A 53 -14.62 4.87 7.48
N LEU A 54 -14.77 3.73 8.14
CA LEU A 54 -13.82 2.62 8.16
C LEU A 54 -14.47 1.38 7.55
N LEU A 55 -13.74 0.65 6.72
CA LEU A 55 -14.19 -0.60 6.12
C LEU A 55 -13.12 -1.67 6.31
N LYS A 56 -13.48 -2.76 6.97
CA LYS A 56 -12.60 -3.93 7.07
C LYS A 56 -12.65 -4.73 5.77
N VAL A 57 -11.46 -5.07 5.25
CA VAL A 57 -11.27 -5.93 4.07
C VAL A 57 -10.21 -6.98 4.37
N GLU A 58 -10.21 -8.06 3.60
CA GLU A 58 -9.21 -9.11 3.71
C GLU A 58 -8.45 -9.26 2.39
N ILE A 59 -7.13 -9.42 2.47
CA ILE A 59 -6.28 -9.68 1.33
C ILE A 59 -5.19 -10.70 1.70
N ARG A 60 -5.14 -11.82 0.98
CA ARG A 60 -4.18 -12.92 1.24
C ARG A 60 -4.11 -13.36 2.71
N GLY A 61 -5.26 -13.44 3.39
CA GLY A 61 -5.37 -13.85 4.80
C GLY A 61 -4.94 -12.76 5.80
N LYS A 62 -4.74 -11.53 5.36
CA LYS A 62 -4.49 -10.36 6.23
C LYS A 62 -5.72 -9.48 6.28
N GLU A 63 -6.11 -9.08 7.48
CA GLU A 63 -7.16 -8.08 7.67
C GLU A 63 -6.57 -6.68 7.58
N LEU A 64 -7.17 -5.86 6.72
CA LEU A 64 -6.85 -4.45 6.57
C LEU A 64 -8.06 -3.60 6.90
N VAL A 65 -7.83 -2.36 7.32
CA VAL A 65 -8.84 -1.33 7.41
C VAL A 65 -8.61 -0.28 6.31
N LEU A 66 -9.64 -0.07 5.51
CA LEU A 66 -9.72 1.06 4.58
C LEU A 66 -10.35 2.25 5.29
N SER A 67 -9.82 3.44 5.06
CA SER A 67 -10.37 4.70 5.54
C SER A 67 -10.44 5.70 4.41
N MET A 68 -11.49 6.55 4.40
CA MET A 68 -11.59 7.66 3.45
C MET A 68 -11.45 8.98 4.22
N VAL A 69 -10.47 9.79 3.83
CA VAL A 69 -10.19 11.13 4.40
C VAL A 69 -9.84 12.09 3.26
N ASP A 70 -10.54 13.20 3.20
CA ASP A 70 -10.40 14.22 2.14
C ASP A 70 -10.53 13.63 0.72
N GLY A 71 -11.48 12.70 0.54
CA GLY A 71 -11.73 12.01 -0.73
C GLY A 71 -10.66 11.00 -1.14
N LYS A 72 -9.65 10.76 -0.30
CA LYS A 72 -8.57 9.78 -0.54
C LYS A 72 -8.77 8.54 0.30
N ILE A 73 -8.45 7.39 -0.27
CA ILE A 73 -8.55 6.10 0.42
C ILE A 73 -7.17 5.64 0.85
N PHE A 74 -7.08 5.22 2.11
CA PHE A 74 -5.88 4.68 2.74
C PHE A 74 -6.15 3.28 3.26
N ALA A 75 -5.11 2.44 3.28
CA ALA A 75 -5.17 1.07 3.79
C ALA A 75 -4.02 0.84 4.77
N ILE A 76 -4.34 0.39 5.97
CA ILE A 76 -3.38 -0.05 6.99
C ILE A 76 -3.82 -1.38 7.59
N GLU A 77 -2.96 -2.04 8.34
CA GLU A 77 -3.33 -3.24 9.10
C GLU A 77 -4.51 -2.95 10.01
N ASN A 78 -5.45 -3.91 10.11
CA ASN A 78 -6.63 -3.79 10.97
C ASN A 78 -6.36 -4.15 12.43
N GLU A 79 -5.27 -4.85 12.70
CA GLU A 79 -4.90 -5.32 14.03
C GLU A 79 -3.98 -4.32 14.74
N CYS A 80 -4.43 -3.80 15.88
CA CYS A 80 -3.64 -2.90 16.70
C CYS A 80 -2.39 -3.61 17.27
N THR A 81 -1.21 -3.02 17.08
CA THR A 81 0.09 -3.59 17.51
C THR A 81 0.25 -3.67 19.03
N HIS A 82 -0.65 -3.08 19.82
CA HIS A 82 -0.63 -3.20 21.29
C HIS A 82 -1.14 -4.57 21.76
N GLN A 83 -2.41 -4.88 21.52
CA GLN A 83 -3.07 -6.13 21.97
C GLN A 83 -4.08 -6.66 20.94
N GLY A 84 -3.91 -6.38 19.67
CA GLY A 84 -4.74 -6.94 18.61
C GLY A 84 -6.15 -6.35 18.50
N GLY A 85 -6.38 -5.13 19.04
CA GLY A 85 -7.69 -4.48 18.94
C GLY A 85 -8.09 -4.21 17.48
N PRO A 86 -9.39 -4.40 17.11
CA PRO A 86 -9.86 -4.22 15.74
C PRO A 86 -9.98 -2.73 15.39
N LEU A 87 -9.10 -2.23 14.55
CA LEU A 87 -9.04 -0.80 14.21
C LEU A 87 -10.25 -0.33 13.38
N ASN A 88 -10.90 -1.24 12.64
CA ASN A 88 -12.14 -0.91 11.93
C ASN A 88 -13.33 -0.57 12.85
N GLU A 89 -13.24 -0.89 14.15
CA GLU A 89 -14.22 -0.52 15.17
C GLU A 89 -13.80 0.73 15.95
N GLY A 90 -12.67 1.34 15.57
CA GLY A 90 -12.12 2.52 16.20
C GLY A 90 -12.76 3.82 15.77
N GLU A 91 -12.16 4.92 16.16
CA GLU A 91 -12.61 6.28 15.85
C GLU A 91 -11.62 6.98 14.92
N LEU A 92 -12.09 7.43 13.76
CA LEU A 92 -11.30 8.19 12.79
C LEU A 92 -11.50 9.68 13.02
N LYS A 93 -10.41 10.41 13.29
CA LYS A 93 -10.40 11.89 13.39
C LYS A 93 -9.29 12.45 12.51
N GLY A 94 -9.67 13.13 11.42
CA GLY A 94 -8.72 13.52 10.40
C GLY A 94 -7.95 12.28 9.92
N TYR A 95 -6.63 12.32 9.95
CA TYR A 95 -5.78 11.17 9.58
C TYR A 95 -5.46 10.22 10.74
N GLY A 96 -5.93 10.51 11.96
CA GLY A 96 -5.68 9.69 13.14
C GLY A 96 -6.78 8.66 13.38
N LEU A 97 -6.42 7.37 13.32
CA LEU A 97 -7.30 6.25 13.67
C LEU A 97 -6.98 5.78 15.08
N LYS A 98 -7.96 5.90 15.98
CA LYS A 98 -7.84 5.54 17.39
C LYS A 98 -8.37 4.14 17.64
N CYS A 99 -7.55 3.28 18.23
CA CYS A 99 -7.92 1.93 18.65
C CYS A 99 -9.03 1.97 19.70
N PRO A 100 -10.09 1.13 19.58
CA PRO A 100 -11.21 1.12 20.53
C PRO A 100 -10.84 0.57 21.90
N TRP A 101 -9.78 -0.24 22.02
CA TRP A 101 -9.47 -0.91 23.28
C TRP A 101 -8.65 -0.02 24.23
N HIS A 102 -7.46 0.47 23.77
CA HIS A 102 -6.53 1.22 24.66
C HIS A 102 -6.11 2.56 24.07
N TYR A 103 -6.88 3.06 23.08
CA TYR A 103 -6.76 4.42 22.54
C TYR A 103 -5.42 4.72 21.83
N ALA A 104 -4.67 3.70 21.40
CA ALA A 104 -3.52 3.91 20.52
C ALA A 104 -3.96 4.59 19.22
N VAL A 105 -3.21 5.60 18.76
CA VAL A 105 -3.56 6.39 17.57
C VAL A 105 -2.53 6.15 16.48
N PHE A 106 -3.02 5.85 15.28
CA PHE A 106 -2.22 5.57 14.09
C PHE A 106 -2.59 6.53 12.95
N ASP A 107 -1.59 7.00 12.22
CA ASP A 107 -1.80 7.79 11.00
C ASP A 107 -2.17 6.84 9.85
N VAL A 108 -3.38 6.99 9.29
CA VAL A 108 -3.88 6.11 8.22
C VAL A 108 -3.09 6.23 6.91
N ARG A 109 -2.35 7.33 6.71
CA ARG A 109 -1.55 7.57 5.49
C ARG A 109 -0.32 6.68 5.40
N ASN A 110 0.25 6.28 6.54
CA ASN A 110 1.54 5.59 6.59
C ASN A 110 1.66 4.53 7.70
N GLY A 111 0.65 4.37 8.55
CA GLY A 111 0.65 3.44 9.67
C GLY A 111 1.49 3.88 10.88
N LYS A 112 2.04 5.11 10.87
CA LYS A 112 2.86 5.59 11.99
C LYS A 112 2.01 5.76 13.25
N VAL A 113 2.48 5.20 14.36
CA VAL A 113 1.88 5.43 15.68
C VAL A 113 2.17 6.85 16.15
N SER A 114 1.19 7.46 16.81
CA SER A 114 1.35 8.80 17.43
C SER A 114 2.47 8.78 18.48
N ASP A 115 3.26 9.85 18.54
CA ASP A 115 4.34 10.00 19.51
C ASP A 115 3.84 9.97 20.98
N SER A 116 2.57 10.27 21.21
CA SER A 116 1.91 10.12 22.52
C SER A 116 1.57 8.67 22.90
N THR A 117 1.64 7.73 21.95
CA THR A 117 1.30 6.32 22.13
C THR A 117 2.58 5.48 22.25
N VAL A 118 3.16 5.44 23.43
CA VAL A 118 4.45 4.76 23.68
C VAL A 118 4.37 3.23 23.84
N TRP A 119 3.15 2.69 23.93
CA TRP A 119 2.88 1.25 24.17
C TRP A 119 2.50 0.47 22.91
N ALA A 120 2.49 1.10 21.76
CA ALA A 120 2.24 0.47 20.46
C ALA A 120 3.37 0.78 19.47
N SER A 121 3.50 -0.02 18.43
CA SER A 121 4.45 0.16 17.34
C SER A 121 3.73 0.52 16.03
N ASN A 122 4.50 0.96 15.03
CA ASN A 122 3.94 1.32 13.73
C ASN A 122 3.27 0.12 13.04
N LEU A 123 2.21 0.40 12.30
CA LEU A 123 1.52 -0.52 11.41
C LEU A 123 2.12 -0.46 10.00
N ILE A 124 1.85 -1.49 9.22
CA ILE A 124 2.14 -1.49 7.78
C ILE A 124 1.03 -0.76 7.04
N SER A 125 1.39 0.13 6.13
CA SER A 125 0.47 0.73 5.16
C SER A 125 0.56 0.01 3.83
N TYR A 126 -0.54 0.03 3.08
CA TYR A 126 -0.68 -0.68 1.80
C TYR A 126 -1.04 0.28 0.70
N PRO A 127 -0.35 0.24 -0.46
CA PRO A 127 -0.69 1.08 -1.60
C PRO A 127 -2.10 0.78 -2.12
N VAL A 128 -2.86 1.84 -2.39
CA VAL A 128 -4.24 1.77 -2.88
C VAL A 128 -4.31 2.38 -4.27
N LYS A 129 -5.04 1.76 -5.17
CA LYS A 129 -5.44 2.29 -6.47
C LYS A 129 -6.96 2.25 -6.60
N ILE A 130 -7.53 3.24 -7.28
CA ILE A 130 -8.95 3.29 -7.59
C ILE A 130 -9.09 3.25 -9.11
N ASP A 131 -9.93 2.37 -9.61
CA ASP A 131 -10.35 2.40 -11.00
C ASP A 131 -11.43 3.47 -11.15
N GLU A 132 -11.07 4.58 -11.77
CA GLU A 132 -11.98 5.74 -11.93
C GLU A 132 -13.15 5.44 -12.88
N THR A 133 -13.11 4.33 -13.64
CA THR A 133 -14.19 3.98 -14.57
C THR A 133 -15.37 3.30 -13.88
N ASN A 134 -15.09 2.44 -12.88
CA ASN A 134 -16.11 1.66 -12.16
C ASN A 134 -16.11 1.87 -10.65
N GLY A 135 -15.12 2.60 -10.11
CA GLY A 135 -15.00 2.89 -8.68
C GLY A 135 -14.46 1.71 -7.85
N ASP A 136 -13.89 0.70 -8.48
CA ASP A 136 -13.28 -0.42 -7.75
C ASP A 136 -12.01 0.00 -7.01
N ILE A 137 -11.86 -0.48 -5.78
CA ILE A 137 -10.69 -0.25 -4.93
C ILE A 137 -9.78 -1.47 -4.98
N PHE A 138 -8.53 -1.23 -5.33
CA PHE A 138 -7.47 -2.22 -5.38
C PHE A 138 -6.39 -1.91 -4.36
N VAL A 139 -5.90 -2.93 -3.68
CA VAL A 139 -4.80 -2.82 -2.71
C VAL A 139 -3.66 -3.73 -3.14
N ASN A 140 -2.44 -3.23 -3.04
CA ASN A 140 -1.24 -4.06 -3.20
C ASN A 140 -0.97 -4.80 -1.90
N PRO A 141 -0.96 -6.16 -1.88
CA PRO A 141 -0.72 -6.95 -0.67
C PRO A 141 0.71 -6.83 -0.12
N ASN A 142 1.64 -6.30 -0.92
CA ASN A 142 2.99 -5.99 -0.47
C ASN A 142 2.99 -4.61 0.18
N GLY A 143 2.74 -4.59 1.48
CA GLY A 143 2.69 -3.37 2.26
C GLY A 143 4.01 -2.60 2.25
N SER A 144 3.93 -1.30 2.43
CA SER A 144 5.08 -0.40 2.48
C SER A 144 5.32 0.08 3.91
N LYS A 145 6.55 -0.06 4.38
CA LYS A 145 7.03 0.56 5.61
C LYS A 145 7.68 1.92 5.28
N LEU A 146 6.93 2.83 4.65
CA LEU A 146 7.43 4.15 4.24
C LEU A 146 8.02 4.96 5.40
N TRP A 147 7.60 4.69 6.63
CA TRP A 147 8.16 5.31 7.83
C TRP A 147 9.61 4.91 8.14
N CYS A 148 10.16 3.87 7.47
CA CYS A 148 11.57 3.47 7.62
C CYS A 148 12.54 4.40 6.88
N TYR A 149 12.06 5.20 5.95
CA TYR A 149 12.89 6.16 5.23
C TYR A 149 12.80 7.52 5.93
N LYS A 150 13.70 7.78 6.88
CA LYS A 150 14.03 9.15 7.23
C LYS A 150 14.67 9.77 5.99
N VAL A 151 13.97 10.66 5.32
CA VAL A 151 14.60 11.62 4.43
C VAL A 151 15.31 12.60 5.36
N GLU A 152 16.63 12.50 5.44
CA GLU A 152 17.46 13.54 6.02
C GLU A 152 17.44 14.79 5.15
#